data_977ebbe1ca9ec403edb14f846570ba79
#
_entry.id   977ebbe1ca9ec403edb14f846570ba79
#
_cell.length_a   1.000
_cell.length_b   1.000
_cell.length_c   1.000
_cell.angle_alpha   90.00
_cell.angle_beta   90.00
_cell.angle_gamma   90.00
#
_symmetry.space_group_name_H-M   'P 1'
#
loop_
_entity.id
_entity.type
_entity.pdbx_description
1 polymer ?
#
loop_
_entity_poly.entity_id
_entity_poly.type
_entity_poly.pdbx_seq_one_letter_code
_entity_poly.pdbx_strand_id
1 'polypeptide(L)'
;MFGSSSSLPPLISEGGGLVCESVGKADLLSDHFDSKQSMEAVDLPLTCYPSPSLTTFAFRSSEARRLLLDLDPYGVTDPLGMFPLFLKRTADVMTPRLSVVFRRLIRLGSFPACWRQANVTPIPKGPPSSSVANYRPISITSVLSKVFEIYGTQWCPSNHPVCLSERSGYL
;
A
#
# COMPACT_ATOMS: atom_id res chain seq x y z
N MET A 1 -26.97 6.23 -1.26
CA MET A 1 -27.20 4.87 -1.79
C MET A 1 -25.85 4.19 -1.80
N PHE A 2 -25.59 3.31 -0.85
CA PHE A 2 -24.37 2.48 -0.85
C PHE A 2 -24.58 1.43 -1.94
N GLY A 3 -23.69 1.47 -2.96
CA GLY A 3 -23.72 0.53 -4.06
C GLY A 3 -23.69 -0.91 -3.53
N SER A 4 -24.53 -1.76 -4.09
CA SER A 4 -24.54 -3.18 -3.85
C SER A 4 -23.11 -3.72 -3.96
N SER A 5 -22.64 -4.38 -2.91
CA SER A 5 -21.41 -5.16 -2.99
C SER A 5 -21.61 -6.19 -4.10
N SER A 6 -21.06 -5.96 -5.27
CA SER A 6 -21.04 -6.95 -6.33
C SER A 6 -20.18 -8.11 -5.82
N SER A 7 -20.85 -9.14 -5.32
CA SER A 7 -20.17 -10.37 -4.95
C SER A 7 -19.46 -10.90 -6.20
N LEU A 8 -18.20 -11.27 -6.05
CA LEU A 8 -17.44 -11.92 -7.13
C LEU A 8 -18.24 -13.11 -7.68
N PRO A 9 -18.31 -13.31 -8.99
CA PRO A 9 -18.96 -14.48 -9.58
C PRO A 9 -18.32 -15.78 -9.06
N PRO A 10 -18.97 -16.94 -9.21
CA PRO A 10 -18.32 -18.20 -8.94
C PRO A 10 -17.02 -18.33 -9.71
N LEU A 11 -15.95 -18.77 -9.05
CA LEU A 11 -14.64 -18.95 -9.66
C LEU A 11 -14.41 -20.43 -9.97
N ILE A 12 -13.67 -20.70 -11.04
CA ILE A 12 -13.29 -22.05 -11.45
C ILE A 12 -11.94 -22.37 -10.80
N SER A 13 -11.89 -23.47 -10.03
CA SER A 13 -10.63 -24.02 -9.50
C SER A 13 -9.83 -24.72 -10.60
N GLU A 14 -8.56 -24.99 -10.37
CA GLU A 14 -7.69 -25.73 -11.29
C GLU A 14 -8.23 -27.14 -11.66
N GLY A 15 -8.99 -27.75 -10.75
CA GLY A 15 -9.69 -29.03 -10.99
C GLY A 15 -11.01 -28.91 -11.75
N GLY A 16 -11.40 -27.72 -12.25
CA GLY A 16 -12.63 -27.46 -13.00
C GLY A 16 -13.88 -27.32 -12.14
N GLY A 17 -13.77 -27.40 -10.81
CA GLY A 17 -14.88 -27.18 -9.88
C GLY A 17 -15.25 -25.71 -9.73
N LEU A 18 -16.56 -25.42 -9.59
CA LEU A 18 -17.06 -24.07 -9.29
C LEU A 18 -17.02 -23.80 -7.79
N VAL A 19 -16.31 -22.74 -7.41
CA VAL A 19 -16.23 -22.26 -6.03
C VAL A 19 -17.14 -21.04 -5.85
N CYS A 20 -18.16 -21.20 -5.02
CA CYS A 20 -19.15 -20.15 -4.75
C CYS A 20 -18.90 -19.44 -3.41
N GLU A 21 -18.29 -20.12 -2.46
CA GLU A 21 -17.99 -19.60 -1.12
C GLU A 21 -16.96 -18.49 -1.13
N SER A 22 -17.17 -17.46 -0.30
CA SER A 22 -16.28 -16.30 -0.22
C SER A 22 -14.88 -16.68 0.24
N VAL A 23 -14.76 -17.59 1.21
CA VAL A 23 -13.45 -18.07 1.71
C VAL A 23 -12.70 -18.82 0.61
N GLY A 24 -13.34 -19.80 -0.03
CA GLY A 24 -12.72 -20.56 -1.10
C GLY A 24 -12.33 -19.70 -2.31
N LYS A 25 -13.09 -18.64 -2.64
CA LYS A 25 -12.69 -17.66 -3.66
C LYS A 25 -11.46 -16.86 -3.25
N ALA A 26 -11.36 -16.47 -1.99
CA ALA A 26 -10.22 -15.76 -1.47
C ALA A 26 -8.96 -16.63 -1.53
N ASP A 27 -9.06 -17.91 -1.14
CA ASP A 27 -7.95 -18.86 -1.19
C ASP A 27 -7.46 -19.07 -2.63
N LEU A 28 -8.37 -19.31 -3.57
CA LEU A 28 -8.03 -19.48 -4.99
C LEU A 28 -7.32 -18.24 -5.59
N LEU A 29 -7.79 -17.05 -5.22
CA LEU A 29 -7.18 -15.80 -5.68
C LEU A 29 -5.82 -15.58 -5.04
N SER A 30 -5.68 -15.90 -3.75
CA SER A 30 -4.42 -15.81 -3.02
C SER A 30 -3.36 -16.71 -3.67
N ASP A 31 -3.67 -17.98 -3.85
CA ASP A 31 -2.76 -18.95 -4.49
C ASP A 31 -2.34 -18.49 -5.89
N HIS A 32 -3.29 -17.97 -6.67
CA HIS A 32 -3.01 -17.46 -8.01
C HIS A 32 -2.11 -16.21 -7.99
N PHE A 33 -2.31 -15.32 -7.05
CA PHE A 33 -1.49 -14.11 -6.94
C PHE A 33 -0.09 -14.43 -6.41
N ASP A 34 0.02 -15.30 -5.42
CA ASP A 34 1.29 -15.73 -4.84
C ASP A 34 2.15 -16.46 -5.88
N SER A 35 1.54 -17.32 -6.70
CA SER A 35 2.27 -18.02 -7.78
C SER A 35 2.86 -17.06 -8.82
N LYS A 36 2.27 -15.90 -9.02
CA LYS A 36 2.76 -14.86 -9.92
C LYS A 36 3.75 -13.88 -9.28
N GLN A 37 3.71 -13.75 -7.97
CA GLN A 37 4.61 -12.86 -7.20
C GLN A 37 5.86 -13.58 -6.71
N SER A 38 5.98 -14.90 -6.92
CA SER A 38 7.20 -15.65 -6.68
C SER A 38 8.29 -15.16 -7.65
N MET A 39 8.78 -13.97 -7.40
CA MET A 39 10.03 -13.52 -7.99
C MET A 39 11.14 -14.30 -7.33
N GLU A 40 11.92 -15.04 -8.13
CA GLU A 40 13.25 -15.47 -7.72
C GLU A 40 13.92 -14.25 -7.09
N ALA A 41 14.45 -14.43 -5.89
CA ALA A 41 15.23 -13.38 -5.24
C ALA A 41 16.38 -13.04 -6.19
N VAL A 42 16.18 -12.01 -6.99
CA VAL A 42 17.27 -11.45 -7.78
C VAL A 42 18.22 -10.89 -6.73
N ASP A 43 19.36 -11.54 -6.61
CA ASP A 43 20.47 -11.08 -5.77
C ASP A 43 20.98 -9.76 -6.38
N LEU A 44 20.23 -8.70 -6.11
CA LEU A 44 20.61 -7.37 -6.53
C LEU A 44 21.89 -7.05 -5.76
N PRO A 45 23.02 -6.82 -6.45
CA PRO A 45 24.24 -6.42 -5.77
C PRO A 45 23.88 -5.20 -4.91
N LEU A 46 24.09 -5.31 -3.61
CA LEU A 46 24.05 -4.19 -2.67
C LEU A 46 25.12 -3.18 -3.11
N THR A 47 24.81 -2.43 -4.15
CA THR A 47 25.62 -1.25 -4.50
C THR A 47 25.42 -0.29 -3.35
N CYS A 48 26.41 -0.27 -2.48
CA CYS A 48 26.52 0.69 -1.38
C CYS A 48 26.69 2.07 -2.02
N TYR A 49 25.58 2.70 -2.39
CA TYR A 49 25.61 4.10 -2.80
C TYR A 49 25.99 4.91 -1.57
N PRO A 50 26.95 5.83 -1.67
CA PRO A 50 27.24 6.74 -0.58
C PRO A 50 25.96 7.50 -0.27
N SER A 51 25.29 7.13 0.82
CA SER A 51 24.10 7.84 1.30
C SER A 51 24.52 9.30 1.49
N PRO A 52 23.90 10.25 0.81
CA PRO A 52 23.96 11.63 1.28
C PRO A 52 23.48 11.58 2.73
N SER A 53 24.28 12.10 3.64
CA SER A 53 23.99 12.01 5.06
C SER A 53 22.55 12.49 5.29
N LEU A 54 21.69 11.61 5.79
CA LEU A 54 20.29 11.90 6.16
C LEU A 54 20.18 13.02 7.23
N THR A 55 21.31 13.60 7.63
CA THR A 55 21.41 14.74 8.54
C THR A 55 20.71 15.99 8.04
N THR A 56 20.45 16.11 6.73
CA THR A 56 19.77 17.27 6.13
C THR A 56 18.25 17.07 6.01
N PHE A 57 17.73 15.91 6.37
CA PHE A 57 16.30 15.62 6.25
C PHE A 57 15.52 16.31 7.38
N ALA A 58 15.00 17.49 7.12
CA ALA A 58 14.18 18.24 8.04
C ALA A 58 12.69 17.91 7.85
N PHE A 59 12.15 17.02 8.68
CA PHE A 59 10.70 16.78 8.69
C PHE A 59 9.94 18.04 9.10
N ARG A 60 9.17 18.62 8.17
CA ARG A 60 8.35 19.81 8.40
C ARG A 60 6.92 19.40 8.76
N SER A 61 6.49 19.75 9.96
CA SER A 61 5.13 19.43 10.43
C SER A 61 4.03 20.05 9.56
N SER A 62 4.28 21.23 8.98
CA SER A 62 3.34 21.91 8.08
C SER A 62 3.03 21.09 6.82
N GLU A 63 4.01 20.37 6.32
CA GLU A 63 3.87 19.54 5.12
C GLU A 63 3.10 18.26 5.43
N ALA A 64 3.42 17.59 6.54
CA ALA A 64 2.64 16.46 7.02
C ALA A 64 1.17 16.85 7.24
N ARG A 65 0.92 18.04 7.80
CA ARG A 65 -0.43 18.57 7.94
C ARG A 65 -1.12 18.73 6.59
N ARG A 66 -0.45 19.30 5.61
CA ARG A 66 -0.98 19.47 4.25
C ARG A 66 -1.37 18.13 3.66
N LEU A 67 -0.48 17.12 3.73
CA LEU A 67 -0.76 15.79 3.20
C LEU A 67 -1.96 15.12 3.89
N LEU A 68 -2.13 15.31 5.20
CA LEU A 68 -3.32 14.80 5.89
C LEU A 68 -4.60 15.50 5.44
N LEU A 69 -4.55 16.80 5.16
CA LEU A 69 -5.70 17.57 4.68
C LEU A 69 -6.04 17.25 3.21
N ASP A 70 -5.04 16.83 2.42
CA ASP A 70 -5.22 16.46 1.01
C ASP A 70 -5.78 15.04 0.83
N LEU A 71 -5.86 14.23 1.91
CA LEU A 71 -6.44 12.89 1.83
C LEU A 71 -7.86 12.90 1.27
N ASP A 72 -8.16 11.94 0.38
CA ASP A 72 -9.53 11.68 -0.05
C ASP A 72 -10.35 11.15 1.14
N PRO A 73 -11.38 11.89 1.60
CA PRO A 73 -12.16 11.48 2.75
C PRO A 73 -12.97 10.20 2.54
N TYR A 74 -13.26 9.85 1.27
CA TYR A 74 -14.05 8.69 0.89
C TYR A 74 -13.19 7.47 0.51
N GLY A 75 -11.88 7.57 0.71
CA GLY A 75 -10.96 6.46 0.47
C GLY A 75 -11.28 5.24 1.34
N VAL A 76 -10.85 4.09 0.88
CA VAL A 76 -11.07 2.80 1.55
C VAL A 76 -10.35 2.78 2.90
N THR A 77 -11.00 2.17 3.90
CA THR A 77 -10.41 1.88 5.21
C THR A 77 -9.19 0.97 5.05
N ASP A 78 -8.12 1.31 5.72
CA ASP A 78 -6.88 0.53 5.69
C ASP A 78 -6.94 -0.75 6.56
N PRO A 79 -5.93 -1.63 6.49
CA PRO A 79 -5.90 -2.86 7.31
C PRO A 79 -5.92 -2.62 8.82
N LEU A 80 -5.55 -1.42 9.26
CA LEU A 80 -5.56 -1.01 10.68
C LEU A 80 -6.91 -0.44 11.13
N GLY A 81 -7.92 -0.42 10.24
CA GLY A 81 -9.22 0.18 10.52
C GLY A 81 -9.21 1.72 10.51
N MET A 82 -8.15 2.33 9.95
CA MET A 82 -8.02 3.77 9.90
C MET A 82 -8.78 4.36 8.70
N PHE A 83 -9.67 5.30 8.96
CA PHE A 83 -10.42 6.01 7.92
C PHE A 83 -9.68 7.29 7.50
N PRO A 84 -9.47 7.53 6.21
CA PRO A 84 -8.87 8.78 5.72
C PRO A 84 -9.59 10.03 6.22
N LEU A 85 -10.94 10.00 6.28
CA LEU A 85 -11.74 11.09 6.82
C LEU A 85 -11.37 11.44 8.28
N PHE A 86 -11.12 10.42 9.12
CA PHE A 86 -10.72 10.63 10.51
C PHE A 86 -9.39 11.37 10.57
N LEU A 87 -8.38 10.92 9.82
CA LEU A 87 -7.07 11.57 9.76
C LEU A 87 -7.16 13.01 9.25
N LYS A 88 -7.99 13.24 8.22
CA LYS A 88 -8.23 14.57 7.67
C LYS A 88 -8.84 15.52 8.71
N ARG A 89 -9.86 15.06 9.43
CA ARG A 89 -10.54 15.88 10.45
C ARG A 89 -9.72 16.11 11.71
N THR A 90 -8.83 15.20 12.02
CA THR A 90 -7.94 15.30 13.20
C THR A 90 -6.52 15.77 12.84
N ALA A 91 -6.31 16.27 11.62
CA ALA A 91 -4.99 16.63 11.12
C ALA A 91 -4.21 17.54 12.07
N ASP A 92 -4.85 18.55 12.66
CA ASP A 92 -4.21 19.50 13.56
C ASP A 92 -3.69 18.84 14.84
N VAL A 93 -4.45 17.90 15.39
CA VAL A 93 -4.10 17.18 16.62
C VAL A 93 -3.09 16.06 16.34
N MET A 94 -3.21 15.41 15.19
CA MET A 94 -2.36 14.27 14.82
C MET A 94 -0.99 14.70 14.31
N THR A 95 -0.90 15.82 13.61
CA THR A 95 0.35 16.27 12.98
C THR A 95 1.54 16.34 13.94
N PRO A 96 1.47 16.93 15.13
CA PRO A 96 2.61 16.99 16.04
C PRO A 96 3.12 15.59 16.43
N ARG A 97 2.20 14.66 16.70
CA ARG A 97 2.51 13.29 17.09
C ARG A 97 3.11 12.49 15.94
N LEU A 98 2.50 12.56 14.77
CA LEU A 98 3.00 11.90 13.56
C LEU A 98 4.37 12.45 13.16
N SER A 99 4.62 13.74 13.35
CA SER A 99 5.92 14.34 13.08
C SER A 99 7.03 13.72 13.93
N VAL A 100 6.75 13.39 15.18
CA VAL A 100 7.72 12.69 16.05
C VAL A 100 7.95 11.25 15.56
N VAL A 101 6.86 10.54 15.25
CA VAL A 101 6.92 9.17 14.75
C VAL A 101 7.70 9.11 13.44
N PHE A 102 7.37 9.93 12.47
CA PHE A 102 8.01 9.96 11.16
C PHE A 102 9.51 10.28 11.24
N ARG A 103 9.90 11.26 12.06
CA ARG A 103 11.32 11.53 12.31
C ARG A 103 12.05 10.33 12.91
N ARG A 104 11.39 9.61 13.82
CA ARG A 104 11.98 8.41 14.43
C ARG A 104 12.15 7.30 13.39
N LEU A 105 11.15 7.07 12.52
CA LEU A 105 11.22 6.06 11.47
C LEU A 105 12.35 6.34 10.49
N ILE A 106 12.51 7.59 10.07
CA ILE A 106 13.62 8.01 9.20
C ILE A 106 14.97 7.74 9.86
N ARG A 107 15.13 8.08 11.13
CA ARG A 107 16.39 7.85 11.85
C ARG A 107 16.72 6.37 12.02
N LEU A 108 15.70 5.53 12.21
CA LEU A 108 15.86 4.10 12.39
C LEU A 108 16.01 3.35 11.07
N GLY A 109 15.68 3.97 9.94
CA GLY A 109 15.65 3.30 8.62
C GLY A 109 14.73 2.08 8.61
N SER A 110 13.67 2.07 9.43
CA SER A 110 12.80 0.92 9.56
C SER A 110 11.33 1.32 9.56
N PHE A 111 10.51 0.48 8.92
CA PHE A 111 9.07 0.63 8.85
C PHE A 111 8.37 -0.25 9.89
N PRO A 112 7.32 0.22 10.57
CA PRO A 112 6.52 -0.61 11.46
C PRO A 112 5.94 -1.82 10.72
N ALA A 113 5.95 -2.99 11.35
CA ALA A 113 5.40 -4.20 10.73
C ALA A 113 3.92 -4.05 10.34
N CYS A 114 3.12 -3.34 11.16
CA CYS A 114 1.72 -3.09 10.88
C CYS A 114 1.48 -2.20 9.64
N TRP A 115 2.44 -1.37 9.24
CA TRP A 115 2.32 -0.56 8.02
C TRP A 115 2.72 -1.32 6.75
N ARG A 116 3.38 -2.46 6.91
CA ARG A 116 3.74 -3.36 5.80
C ARG A 116 2.63 -4.33 5.43
N GLN A 117 1.55 -4.35 6.19
CA GLN A 117 0.36 -5.14 5.90
C GLN A 117 -0.52 -4.44 4.87
N ALA A 118 -1.11 -5.22 3.98
CA ALA A 118 -2.05 -4.73 2.98
C ALA A 118 -3.25 -5.69 2.87
N ASN A 119 -4.42 -5.13 2.63
CA ASN A 119 -5.58 -5.90 2.19
C ASN A 119 -5.55 -6.00 0.67
N VAL A 120 -5.51 -7.21 0.14
CA VAL A 120 -5.52 -7.42 -1.31
C VAL A 120 -6.95 -7.55 -1.80
N THR A 121 -7.33 -6.69 -2.74
CA THR A 121 -8.66 -6.70 -3.36
C THR A 121 -8.51 -7.10 -4.83
N PRO A 122 -9.20 -8.16 -5.26
CA PRO A 122 -9.19 -8.57 -6.66
C PRO A 122 -10.05 -7.63 -7.51
N ILE A 123 -9.46 -7.05 -8.56
CA ILE A 123 -10.17 -6.21 -9.52
C ILE A 123 -10.19 -6.89 -10.88
N PRO A 124 -11.37 -7.03 -11.53
CA PRO A 124 -11.45 -7.64 -12.84
C PRO A 124 -10.72 -6.79 -13.90
N LYS A 125 -10.00 -7.45 -14.81
CA LYS A 125 -9.32 -6.82 -15.95
C LYS A 125 -10.29 -6.44 -17.08
N GLY A 126 -11.50 -6.98 -17.04
CA GLY A 126 -12.56 -6.78 -18.01
C GLY A 126 -13.92 -7.18 -17.43
N PRO A 127 -14.87 -7.64 -18.23
CA PRO A 127 -16.14 -8.15 -17.72
C PRO A 127 -15.92 -9.21 -16.64
N PRO A 128 -16.80 -9.30 -15.62
CA PRO A 128 -16.70 -10.32 -14.58
C PRO A 128 -16.57 -11.73 -15.22
N SER A 129 -15.58 -12.48 -14.77
CA SER A 129 -15.26 -13.81 -15.31
C SER A 129 -15.06 -14.80 -14.18
N SER A 130 -15.37 -16.06 -14.44
CA SER A 130 -15.11 -17.15 -13.51
C SER A 130 -13.62 -17.55 -13.44
N SER A 131 -12.79 -17.03 -14.35
CA SER A 131 -11.36 -17.32 -14.35
C SER A 131 -10.59 -16.39 -13.40
N VAL A 132 -9.81 -16.97 -12.50
CA VAL A 132 -8.92 -16.24 -11.57
C VAL A 132 -7.88 -15.39 -12.32
N ALA A 133 -7.45 -15.82 -13.50
CA ALA A 133 -6.48 -15.10 -14.33
C ALA A 133 -7.00 -13.75 -14.84
N ASN A 134 -8.33 -13.53 -14.82
CA ASN A 134 -8.96 -12.28 -15.22
C ASN A 134 -8.98 -11.22 -14.12
N TYR A 135 -8.37 -11.49 -12.99
CA TYR A 135 -8.27 -10.54 -11.88
C TYR A 135 -6.84 -10.06 -11.71
N ARG A 136 -6.71 -8.82 -11.21
CA ARG A 136 -5.44 -8.25 -10.76
C ARG A 136 -5.53 -7.92 -9.28
N PRO A 137 -4.48 -8.18 -8.50
CA PRO A 137 -4.44 -7.78 -7.10
C PRO A 137 -4.23 -6.28 -6.99
N ILE A 138 -5.05 -5.61 -6.16
CA ILE A 138 -4.80 -4.24 -5.72
C ILE A 138 -4.56 -4.26 -4.23
N SER A 139 -3.38 -3.84 -3.81
CA SER A 139 -2.99 -3.79 -2.41
C SER A 139 -3.43 -2.48 -1.76
N ILE A 140 -4.27 -2.58 -0.74
CA ILE A 140 -4.69 -1.44 0.08
C ILE A 140 -3.78 -1.42 1.30
N THR A 141 -2.77 -0.55 1.26
CA THR A 141 -1.80 -0.36 2.35
C THR A 141 -2.29 0.65 3.37
N SER A 142 -1.59 0.77 4.51
CA SER A 142 -1.90 1.75 5.55
C SER A 142 -1.91 3.18 5.00
N VAL A 143 -2.93 3.96 5.39
CA VAL A 143 -3.04 5.39 5.01
C VAL A 143 -1.86 6.18 5.55
N LEU A 144 -1.40 5.88 6.76
CA LEU A 144 -0.23 6.54 7.35
C LEU A 144 1.07 6.20 6.63
N SER A 145 1.20 4.94 6.14
CA SER A 145 2.32 4.53 5.29
C SER A 145 2.37 5.37 4.01
N LYS A 146 1.24 5.50 3.32
CA LYS A 146 1.13 6.34 2.11
C LYS A 146 1.50 7.81 2.37
N VAL A 147 1.01 8.39 3.46
CA VAL A 147 1.38 9.77 3.84
C VAL A 147 2.88 9.88 4.07
N PHE A 148 3.49 8.90 4.74
CA PHE A 148 4.92 8.87 4.99
C PHE A 148 5.74 8.71 3.68
N GLU A 149 5.31 7.84 2.78
CA GLU A 149 5.93 7.61 1.47
C GLU A 149 5.87 8.85 0.59
N ILE A 150 4.70 9.49 0.48
CA ILE A 150 4.52 10.73 -0.29
C ILE A 150 5.43 11.83 0.28
N TYR A 151 5.51 11.93 1.60
CA TYR A 151 6.42 12.87 2.24
C TYR A 151 7.88 12.57 1.87
N GLY A 152 8.30 11.31 1.99
CA GLY A 152 9.66 10.87 1.65
C GLY A 152 10.02 11.14 0.19
N THR A 153 9.11 10.87 -0.75
CA THR A 153 9.35 11.08 -2.18
C THR A 153 9.41 12.54 -2.59
N GLN A 154 8.71 13.44 -1.90
CA GLN A 154 8.79 14.89 -2.17
C GLN A 154 10.13 15.48 -1.76
N TRP A 155 10.81 14.88 -0.77
CA TRP A 155 12.08 15.34 -0.25
C TRP A 155 13.31 14.57 -0.76
N CYS A 156 13.08 13.44 -1.42
CA CYS A 156 14.17 12.73 -2.07
C CYS A 156 14.50 13.46 -3.40
N PRO A 157 15.72 13.96 -3.58
CA PRO A 157 16.10 14.56 -4.85
C PRO A 157 15.80 13.57 -5.98
N SER A 158 15.19 14.04 -7.05
CA SER A 158 14.58 13.27 -8.15
C SER A 158 15.51 12.26 -8.87
N ASN A 159 16.74 12.12 -8.44
CA ASN A 159 17.76 11.24 -9.02
C ASN A 159 18.33 10.20 -8.05
N HIS A 160 17.72 9.97 -6.87
CA HIS A 160 18.24 8.94 -5.99
C HIS A 160 17.67 7.57 -6.37
N PRO A 161 18.49 6.58 -6.74
CA PRO A 161 18.03 5.26 -7.22
C PRO A 161 17.20 4.48 -6.18
N VAL A 162 17.38 4.75 -4.89
CA VAL A 162 16.58 4.13 -3.81
C VAL A 162 15.10 4.54 -3.87
N CYS A 163 14.78 5.75 -4.34
CA CYS A 163 13.40 6.21 -4.49
C CYS A 163 12.70 5.65 -5.74
N LEU A 164 13.44 5.08 -6.68
CA LEU A 164 12.91 4.54 -7.93
C LEU A 164 12.61 3.03 -7.84
N SER A 165 13.33 2.28 -7.01
CA SER A 165 13.13 0.84 -6.86
C SER A 165 11.80 0.50 -6.17
N GLU A 166 11.30 1.36 -5.30
CA GLU A 166 10.01 1.14 -4.63
C GLU A 166 8.80 1.55 -5.48
N ARG A 167 8.98 2.41 -6.50
CA ARG A 167 7.90 2.78 -7.43
C ARG A 167 7.53 1.67 -8.41
N SER A 168 8.43 0.71 -8.65
CA SER A 168 8.20 -0.37 -9.63
C SER A 168 7.44 -1.56 -9.07
N GLY A 169 7.21 -1.63 -7.77
CA GLY A 169 6.51 -2.74 -7.12
C GLY A 169 5.00 -2.55 -6.92
N TYR A 170 4.43 -1.42 -7.34
CA TYR A 170 3.01 -1.09 -7.11
C TYR A 170 2.26 -0.68 -8.38
N LEU A 171 2.57 -1.33 -9.51
CA LEU A 171 1.76 -1.24 -10.73
C LEU A 171 1.07 -2.55 -11.03
#